data_577d6ee3a7d4f21cd1b8ea8d67c39ae2
#
_entry.id   577d6ee3a7d4f21cd1b8ea8d67c39ae2
#
_cell.length_a   1.000
_cell.length_b   1.000
_cell.length_c   1.000
_cell.angle_alpha   90.00
_cell.angle_beta   90.00
_cell.angle_gamma   90.00
#
_symmetry.space_group_name_H-M   'P 1'
#
loop_
_entity.id
_entity.type
_entity.pdbx_description
1 polymer ?
#
loop_
_entity_poly.entity_id
_entity_poly.type
_entity_poly.pdbx_seq_one_letter_code
_entity_poly.pdbx_strand_id
1 'polypeptide(L)'
;MKSKSFYASIILVSIAIMWGAGYSTQAIAAQNLQSITIIFTKYIGFICLLPIVIADKCKFTLRSFLYGFIVAITGAFGCLLQQEGIKYSTAAKTSFITALYIIFVAIFGFLFKKKPEKKIWIAIPIAIVGMYFLCANGESLAVSAGDLYPLGGSMLLALQILFIDKGVEKDDPLTISFISQGLSALIFGVLMLIVDKPTIMDFKNALWPVLYSILISGVLAQTLQIIYQKDVEPSLASLLLSLESVFGALGGWLILGQSLSIREIAGCVIIFIAILIANKKD
;
A
#
# COMPACT_ATOMS: atom_id res chain seq x y z
N MET A 1 -11.37 24.42 -1.01
CA MET A 1 -11.45 23.05 -0.49
C MET A 1 -11.73 22.00 -1.58
N LYS A 2 -12.79 22.13 -2.43
CA LYS A 2 -13.14 21.10 -3.46
C LYS A 2 -12.01 20.79 -4.48
N SER A 3 -11.19 21.79 -4.84
CA SER A 3 -10.06 21.59 -5.77
C SER A 3 -8.93 20.73 -5.15
N LYS A 4 -8.57 20.95 -3.88
CA LYS A 4 -7.49 20.23 -3.20
C LYS A 4 -7.79 18.73 -3.06
N SER A 5 -9.01 18.36 -2.62
CA SER A 5 -9.43 16.95 -2.51
C SER A 5 -9.44 16.25 -3.87
N PHE A 6 -9.81 16.93 -4.95
CA PHE A 6 -9.77 16.37 -6.29
C PHE A 6 -8.34 16.07 -6.74
N TYR A 7 -7.40 17.02 -6.56
CA TYR A 7 -5.98 16.79 -6.88
C TYR A 7 -5.38 15.67 -6.03
N ALA A 8 -5.69 15.66 -4.73
CA ALA A 8 -5.23 14.59 -3.85
C ALA A 8 -5.77 13.21 -4.28
N SER A 9 -7.03 13.13 -4.71
CA SER A 9 -7.60 11.88 -5.25
C SER A 9 -6.85 11.41 -6.50
N ILE A 10 -6.49 12.30 -7.42
CA ILE A 10 -5.70 11.97 -8.62
C ILE A 10 -4.31 11.43 -8.22
N ILE A 11 -3.67 12.07 -7.23
CA ILE A 11 -2.37 11.61 -6.74
C ILE A 11 -2.48 10.23 -6.08
N LEU A 12 -3.53 9.97 -5.28
CA LEU A 12 -3.76 8.64 -4.69
C LEU A 12 -3.97 7.58 -5.77
N VAL A 13 -4.68 7.89 -6.85
CA VAL A 13 -4.79 6.98 -8.02
C VAL A 13 -3.41 6.75 -8.67
N SER A 14 -2.59 7.80 -8.81
CA SER A 14 -1.23 7.64 -9.34
C SER A 14 -0.36 6.75 -8.44
N ILE A 15 -0.53 6.85 -7.12
CA ILE A 15 0.12 5.95 -6.16
C ILE A 15 -0.35 4.51 -6.36
N ALA A 16 -1.65 4.30 -6.57
CA ALA A 16 -2.20 2.98 -6.86
C ALA A 16 -1.61 2.37 -8.16
N ILE A 17 -1.34 3.19 -9.18
CA ILE A 17 -0.60 2.75 -10.38
C ILE A 17 0.83 2.32 -10.02
N MET A 18 1.54 3.14 -9.23
CA MET A 18 2.92 2.85 -8.81
C MET A 18 2.99 1.56 -7.99
N TRP A 19 2.07 1.36 -7.06
CA TRP A 19 2.05 0.14 -6.24
C TRP A 19 1.54 -1.07 -7.02
N GLY A 20 0.57 -0.88 -7.92
CA GLY A 20 0.09 -1.94 -8.80
C GLY A 20 1.21 -2.49 -9.69
N ALA A 21 1.95 -1.64 -10.39
CA ALA A 21 3.13 -2.06 -11.14
C ALA A 21 4.22 -2.66 -10.21
N GLY A 22 4.26 -2.20 -8.95
CA GLY A 22 5.10 -2.73 -7.88
C GLY A 22 4.91 -4.22 -7.61
N TYR A 23 3.69 -4.77 -7.73
CA TYR A 23 3.46 -6.20 -7.55
C TYR A 23 4.24 -7.05 -8.56
N SER A 24 4.23 -6.65 -9.83
CA SER A 24 4.99 -7.36 -10.86
C SER A 24 6.50 -7.28 -10.61
N THR A 25 7.01 -6.11 -10.21
CA THR A 25 8.43 -5.95 -9.89
C THR A 25 8.83 -6.72 -8.63
N GLN A 26 7.96 -6.79 -7.61
CA GLN A 26 8.19 -7.61 -6.41
C GLN A 26 8.19 -9.10 -6.72
N ALA A 27 7.34 -9.57 -7.63
CA ALA A 27 7.34 -10.96 -8.09
C ALA A 27 8.67 -11.32 -8.78
N ILE A 28 9.23 -10.41 -9.59
CA ILE A 28 10.56 -10.59 -10.19
C ILE A 28 11.66 -10.56 -9.11
N ALA A 29 11.59 -9.62 -8.15
CA ALA A 29 12.55 -9.54 -7.05
C ALA A 29 12.56 -10.82 -6.20
N ALA A 30 11.40 -11.42 -5.93
CA ALA A 30 11.23 -12.60 -5.11
C ALA A 30 11.90 -13.87 -5.70
N GLN A 31 12.33 -13.84 -6.96
CA GLN A 31 13.15 -14.91 -7.54
C GLN A 31 14.58 -14.96 -6.98
N ASN A 32 15.07 -13.83 -6.43
CA ASN A 32 16.44 -13.71 -5.93
C ASN A 32 16.51 -13.19 -4.48
N LEU A 33 15.48 -12.52 -3.98
CA LEU A 33 15.45 -11.87 -2.67
C LEU A 33 14.30 -12.41 -1.81
N GLN A 34 14.53 -12.49 -0.51
CA GLN A 34 13.51 -12.88 0.45
C GLN A 34 12.66 -11.69 0.91
N SER A 35 11.54 -11.95 1.58
CA SER A 35 10.52 -10.96 1.91
C SER A 35 11.05 -9.79 2.74
N ILE A 36 11.86 -10.05 3.76
CA ILE A 36 12.41 -9.00 4.62
C ILE A 36 13.32 -8.06 3.81
N THR A 37 14.15 -8.63 2.93
CA THR A 37 15.02 -7.86 2.04
C THR A 37 14.21 -7.01 1.06
N ILE A 38 13.13 -7.55 0.48
CA ILE A 38 12.23 -6.81 -0.41
C ILE A 38 11.60 -5.61 0.34
N ILE A 39 11.13 -5.82 1.57
CA ILE A 39 10.58 -4.75 2.40
C ILE A 39 11.66 -3.71 2.76
N PHE A 40 12.88 -4.13 3.11
CA PHE A 40 14.00 -3.22 3.31
C PHE A 40 14.24 -2.33 2.09
N THR A 41 14.27 -2.90 0.88
CA THR A 41 14.49 -2.11 -0.36
C THR A 41 13.42 -1.05 -0.56
N LYS A 42 12.18 -1.32 -0.17
CA LYS A 42 11.08 -0.33 -0.27
C LYS A 42 11.34 0.93 0.57
N TYR A 43 12.00 0.81 1.72
CA TYR A 43 12.14 1.90 2.67
C TYR A 43 13.52 2.56 2.71
N ILE A 44 14.59 1.89 2.23
CA ILE A 44 15.95 2.47 2.24
C ILE A 44 16.05 3.75 1.41
N GLY A 45 15.13 3.97 0.48
CA GLY A 45 15.06 5.19 -0.34
C GLY A 45 14.79 6.47 0.45
N PHE A 46 14.42 6.38 1.75
CA PHE A 46 14.22 7.55 2.59
C PHE A 46 15.39 8.52 2.61
N ILE A 47 16.61 8.02 2.35
CA ILE A 47 17.83 8.84 2.26
C ILE A 47 17.68 9.91 1.17
N CYS A 48 16.94 9.63 0.09
CA CYS A 48 16.66 10.61 -0.97
C CYS A 48 15.76 11.77 -0.49
N LEU A 49 15.06 11.63 0.63
CA LEU A 49 14.28 12.71 1.24
C LEU A 49 15.15 13.67 2.06
N LEU A 50 16.35 13.28 2.47
CA LEU A 50 17.19 14.06 3.36
C LEU A 50 17.47 15.48 2.84
N PRO A 51 17.83 15.71 1.54
CA PRO A 51 18.03 17.06 1.03
C PRO A 51 16.76 17.93 1.13
N ILE A 52 15.58 17.34 0.90
CA ILE A 52 14.29 18.05 0.96
C ILE A 52 13.96 18.41 2.41
N VAL A 53 14.13 17.46 3.34
CA VAL A 53 13.91 17.66 4.78
C VAL A 53 14.78 18.77 5.34
N ILE A 54 16.05 18.85 4.88
CA ILE A 54 16.97 19.91 5.26
C ILE A 54 16.57 21.26 4.65
N ALA A 55 16.22 21.27 3.36
CA ALA A 55 15.83 22.49 2.64
C ALA A 55 14.55 23.11 3.23
N ASP A 56 13.55 22.30 3.55
CA ASP A 56 12.29 22.74 4.14
C ASP A 56 12.39 23.02 5.65
N LYS A 57 13.57 22.83 6.24
CA LYS A 57 13.82 23.02 7.69
C LYS A 57 12.78 22.31 8.55
N CYS A 58 12.46 21.06 8.20
CA CYS A 58 11.50 20.23 8.90
C CYS A 58 11.80 20.16 10.40
N LYS A 59 10.75 20.32 11.22
CA LYS A 59 10.89 20.27 12.67
C LYS A 59 10.59 18.87 13.18
N PHE A 60 11.56 18.25 13.80
CA PHE A 60 11.39 16.95 14.46
C PHE A 60 10.84 17.16 15.87
N THR A 61 9.59 16.77 16.07
CA THR A 61 8.91 16.83 17.37
C THR A 61 8.73 15.41 17.93
N LEU A 62 8.53 15.28 19.25
CA LEU A 62 8.18 13.98 19.84
C LEU A 62 6.90 13.41 19.20
N ARG A 63 5.98 14.28 18.82
CA ARG A 63 4.72 13.90 18.19
C ARG A 63 4.95 13.36 16.77
N SER A 64 5.74 14.03 15.94
CA SER A 64 6.09 13.53 14.61
C SER A 64 6.83 12.20 14.68
N PHE A 65 7.70 12.03 15.71
CA PHE A 65 8.36 10.76 15.95
C PHE A 65 7.38 9.65 16.33
N LEU A 66 6.43 9.90 17.23
CA LEU A 66 5.43 8.90 17.63
C LEU A 66 4.53 8.49 16.44
N TYR A 67 4.02 9.45 15.67
CA TYR A 67 3.24 9.11 14.48
C TYR A 67 4.07 8.41 13.42
N GLY A 68 5.29 8.88 13.17
CA GLY A 68 6.22 8.22 12.24
C GLY A 68 6.55 6.79 12.66
N PHE A 69 6.74 6.54 13.95
CA PHE A 69 6.97 5.19 14.50
C PHE A 69 5.75 4.28 14.30
N ILE A 70 4.55 4.74 14.62
CA ILE A 70 3.32 3.94 14.45
C ILE A 70 3.09 3.64 12.96
N VAL A 71 3.27 4.64 12.09
CA VAL A 71 3.15 4.46 10.63
C VAL A 71 4.21 3.49 10.10
N ALA A 72 5.45 3.53 10.64
CA ALA A 72 6.51 2.58 10.31
C ALA A 72 6.10 1.14 10.64
N ILE A 73 5.70 0.91 11.89
CA ILE A 73 5.33 -0.44 12.36
C ILE A 73 4.11 -0.96 11.58
N THR A 74 3.03 -0.19 11.51
CA THR A 74 1.80 -0.65 10.86
C THR A 74 2.01 -0.86 9.35
N GLY A 75 2.72 0.05 8.68
CA GLY A 75 2.95 -0.05 7.25
C GLY A 75 3.93 -1.15 6.86
N ALA A 76 5.11 -1.19 7.49
CA ALA A 76 6.16 -2.12 7.09
C ALA A 76 5.81 -3.57 7.47
N PHE A 77 5.26 -3.82 8.67
CA PHE A 77 4.79 -5.15 9.03
C PHE A 77 3.52 -5.55 8.27
N GLY A 78 2.64 -4.59 7.94
CA GLY A 78 1.50 -4.85 7.04
C GLY A 78 1.96 -5.35 5.67
N CYS A 79 2.95 -4.68 5.07
CA CYS A 79 3.57 -5.10 3.81
C CYS A 79 4.32 -6.44 3.94
N LEU A 80 5.00 -6.71 5.09
CA LEU A 80 5.65 -8.00 5.32
C LEU A 80 4.63 -9.14 5.35
N LEU A 81 3.53 -8.98 6.11
CA LEU A 81 2.48 -9.99 6.18
C LEU A 81 1.82 -10.23 4.80
N GLN A 82 1.61 -9.17 4.02
CA GLN A 82 1.16 -9.29 2.63
C GLN A 82 2.16 -10.11 1.80
N GLN A 83 3.46 -9.82 1.90
CA GLN A 83 4.50 -10.52 1.16
C GLN A 83 4.62 -12.00 1.59
N GLU A 84 4.51 -12.27 2.88
CA GLU A 84 4.48 -13.67 3.39
C GLU A 84 3.23 -14.42 2.92
N GLY A 85 2.07 -13.75 2.85
CA GLY A 85 0.84 -14.34 2.33
C GLY A 85 1.01 -14.94 0.92
N ILE A 86 1.83 -14.33 0.07
CA ILE A 86 2.10 -14.83 -1.29
C ILE A 86 2.82 -16.19 -1.25
N LYS A 87 3.64 -16.48 -0.24
CA LYS A 87 4.34 -17.76 -0.11
C LYS A 87 3.41 -18.93 0.24
N TYR A 88 2.34 -18.65 0.99
CA TYR A 88 1.42 -19.66 1.53
C TYR A 88 0.07 -19.69 0.84
N SER A 89 -0.15 -18.75 -0.08
CA SER A 89 -1.36 -18.61 -0.87
C SER A 89 -0.98 -18.13 -2.28
N THR A 90 -1.95 -17.83 -3.13
CA THR A 90 -1.66 -17.25 -4.44
C THR A 90 -1.55 -15.72 -4.35
N ALA A 91 -0.82 -15.12 -5.28
CA ALA A 91 -0.71 -13.66 -5.35
C ALA A 91 -2.10 -13.01 -5.51
N ALA A 92 -2.98 -13.62 -6.31
CA ALA A 92 -4.35 -13.14 -6.53
C ALA A 92 -5.18 -13.18 -5.25
N LYS A 93 -5.19 -14.33 -4.54
CA LYS A 93 -5.93 -14.48 -3.28
C LYS A 93 -5.37 -13.57 -2.19
N THR A 94 -4.04 -13.47 -2.09
CA THR A 94 -3.36 -12.56 -1.15
C THR A 94 -3.74 -11.10 -1.42
N SER A 95 -3.74 -10.68 -2.68
CA SER A 95 -4.14 -9.32 -3.08
C SER A 95 -5.61 -9.02 -2.70
N PHE A 96 -6.52 -9.99 -2.95
CA PHE A 96 -7.93 -9.86 -2.54
C PHE A 96 -8.08 -9.69 -1.03
N ILE A 97 -7.43 -10.55 -0.23
CA ILE A 97 -7.52 -10.51 1.23
C ILE A 97 -6.88 -9.22 1.78
N THR A 98 -5.75 -8.81 1.22
CA THR A 98 -5.11 -7.54 1.63
C THR A 98 -6.02 -6.35 1.35
N ALA A 99 -6.70 -6.33 0.21
CA ALA A 99 -7.60 -5.25 -0.17
C ALA A 99 -8.82 -5.12 0.77
N LEU A 100 -9.09 -6.10 1.64
CA LEU A 100 -10.08 -5.97 2.72
C LEU A 100 -9.75 -4.85 3.71
N TYR A 101 -8.54 -4.24 3.63
CA TYR A 101 -8.23 -3.04 4.41
C TYR A 101 -9.27 -1.92 4.22
N ILE A 102 -9.97 -1.87 3.09
CA ILE A 102 -11.06 -0.91 2.87
C ILE A 102 -12.21 -1.06 3.89
N ILE A 103 -12.52 -2.29 4.29
CA ILE A 103 -13.51 -2.58 5.34
C ILE A 103 -12.95 -2.14 6.70
N PHE A 104 -11.70 -2.52 6.99
CA PHE A 104 -11.07 -2.22 8.28
C PHE A 104 -10.87 -0.71 8.48
N VAL A 105 -10.54 0.05 7.43
CA VAL A 105 -10.48 1.52 7.51
C VAL A 105 -11.85 2.08 7.88
N ALA A 106 -12.93 1.61 7.25
CA ALA A 106 -14.27 2.08 7.55
C ALA A 106 -14.70 1.73 8.98
N ILE A 107 -14.41 0.51 9.45
CA ILE A 107 -14.75 0.06 10.81
C ILE A 107 -13.88 0.76 11.86
N PHE A 108 -12.56 0.72 11.71
CA PHE A 108 -11.63 1.34 12.66
C PHE A 108 -11.75 2.86 12.66
N GLY A 109 -12.21 3.46 11.54
CA GLY A 109 -12.48 4.89 11.44
C GLY A 109 -13.37 5.42 12.57
N PHE A 110 -14.33 4.62 13.07
CA PHE A 110 -15.15 5.01 14.21
C PHE A 110 -14.32 5.23 15.49
N LEU A 111 -13.27 4.46 15.71
CA LEU A 111 -12.35 4.64 16.85
C LEU A 111 -11.56 5.96 16.73
N PHE A 112 -11.32 6.40 15.50
CA PHE A 112 -10.63 7.65 15.19
C PHE A 112 -11.59 8.84 15.03
N LYS A 113 -12.90 8.66 15.33
CA LYS A 113 -13.95 9.65 15.14
C LYS A 113 -14.13 10.10 13.67
N LYS A 114 -13.70 9.27 12.72
CA LYS A 114 -13.88 9.44 11.28
C LYS A 114 -15.04 8.55 10.84
N LYS A 115 -16.20 9.15 10.58
CA LYS A 115 -17.39 8.41 10.13
C LYS A 115 -17.43 8.43 8.61
N PRO A 116 -17.37 7.26 7.94
CA PRO A 116 -17.50 7.20 6.50
C PRO A 116 -18.85 7.75 6.03
N GLU A 117 -18.87 8.47 4.92
CA GLU A 117 -20.10 8.91 4.28
C GLU A 117 -20.97 7.71 3.84
N LYS A 118 -22.29 7.90 3.76
CA LYS A 118 -23.21 6.81 3.40
C LYS A 118 -22.86 6.11 2.08
N LYS A 119 -22.41 6.89 1.09
CA LYS A 119 -21.97 6.37 -0.22
C LYS A 119 -20.78 5.42 -0.14
N ILE A 120 -19.90 5.58 0.85
CA ILE A 120 -18.77 4.68 1.09
C ILE A 120 -19.27 3.28 1.49
N TRP A 121 -20.30 3.19 2.34
CA TRP A 121 -20.92 1.92 2.72
C TRP A 121 -21.61 1.18 1.56
N ILE A 122 -21.98 1.91 0.49
CA ILE A 122 -22.49 1.31 -0.75
C ILE A 122 -21.31 0.89 -1.64
N ALA A 123 -20.27 1.73 -1.73
CA ALA A 123 -19.14 1.48 -2.59
C ALA A 123 -18.27 0.29 -2.13
N ILE A 124 -18.08 0.10 -0.81
CA ILE A 124 -17.27 -1.00 -0.26
C ILE A 124 -17.75 -2.39 -0.73
N PRO A 125 -19.02 -2.78 -0.56
CA PRO A 125 -19.49 -4.08 -1.05
C PRO A 125 -19.31 -4.27 -2.56
N ILE A 126 -19.53 -3.22 -3.35
CA ILE A 126 -19.35 -3.25 -4.80
C ILE A 126 -17.85 -3.46 -5.13
N ALA A 127 -16.96 -2.74 -4.46
CA ALA A 127 -15.52 -2.92 -4.64
C ALA A 127 -15.07 -4.34 -4.28
N ILE A 128 -15.58 -4.92 -3.19
CA ILE A 128 -15.27 -6.29 -2.77
C ILE A 128 -15.72 -7.29 -3.83
N VAL A 129 -16.93 -7.13 -4.38
CA VAL A 129 -17.40 -7.98 -5.50
C VAL A 129 -16.47 -7.85 -6.70
N GLY A 130 -16.09 -6.64 -7.07
CA GLY A 130 -15.14 -6.41 -8.17
C GLY A 130 -13.78 -7.06 -7.91
N MET A 131 -13.23 -6.93 -6.70
CA MET A 131 -11.98 -7.58 -6.30
C MET A 131 -12.10 -9.11 -6.31
N TYR A 132 -13.23 -9.65 -5.90
CA TYR A 132 -13.50 -11.09 -6.02
C TYR A 132 -13.44 -11.55 -7.47
N PHE A 133 -14.08 -10.84 -8.38
CA PHE A 133 -14.01 -11.16 -9.81
C PHE A 133 -12.59 -11.04 -10.37
N LEU A 134 -11.83 -10.04 -9.91
CA LEU A 134 -10.45 -9.81 -10.35
C LEU A 134 -9.48 -10.89 -9.84
N CYS A 135 -9.59 -11.28 -8.58
CA CYS A 135 -8.57 -12.08 -7.90
C CYS A 135 -8.91 -13.57 -7.79
N ALA A 136 -10.17 -13.98 -7.89
CA ALA A 136 -10.59 -15.37 -7.71
C ALA A 136 -10.65 -16.15 -9.05
N ASN A 137 -9.49 -16.39 -9.65
CA ASN A 137 -9.33 -17.08 -10.94
C ASN A 137 -9.61 -18.61 -10.90
N GLY A 138 -10.84 -18.98 -10.49
CA GLY A 138 -11.23 -20.39 -10.41
C GLY A 138 -10.58 -21.17 -9.26
N GLU A 139 -9.76 -20.51 -8.45
CA GLU A 139 -9.15 -21.11 -7.27
C GLU A 139 -10.16 -21.23 -6.14
N SER A 140 -10.01 -22.31 -5.35
CA SER A 140 -10.80 -22.50 -4.15
C SER A 140 -10.59 -21.34 -3.18
N LEU A 141 -11.69 -20.66 -2.80
CA LEU A 141 -11.69 -19.70 -1.70
C LEU A 141 -11.70 -20.39 -0.32
N ALA A 142 -11.43 -21.70 -0.26
CA ALA A 142 -11.28 -22.40 1.02
C ALA A 142 -10.23 -21.66 1.86
N VAL A 143 -10.62 -21.25 3.07
CA VAL A 143 -9.74 -20.52 3.98
C VAL A 143 -8.62 -21.45 4.44
N SER A 144 -7.39 -21.04 4.24
CA SER A 144 -6.19 -21.71 4.70
C SER A 144 -5.52 -20.92 5.84
N ALA A 145 -4.67 -21.57 6.62
CA ALA A 145 -3.88 -20.89 7.64
C ALA A 145 -2.99 -19.78 7.04
N GLY A 146 -2.55 -19.94 5.78
CA GLY A 146 -1.77 -18.94 5.06
C GLY A 146 -2.52 -17.63 4.79
N ASP A 147 -3.86 -17.67 4.74
CA ASP A 147 -4.70 -16.48 4.50
C ASP A 147 -4.74 -15.53 5.72
N LEU A 148 -4.32 -16.01 6.90
CA LEU A 148 -4.21 -15.18 8.09
C LEU A 148 -3.12 -14.11 7.97
N TYR A 149 -2.06 -14.37 7.19
CA TYR A 149 -1.01 -13.39 6.93
C TYR A 149 -1.57 -12.15 6.22
N PRO A 150 -2.13 -12.24 5.01
CA PRO A 150 -2.66 -11.06 4.33
C PRO A 150 -3.85 -10.43 5.06
N LEU A 151 -4.64 -11.20 5.83
CA LEU A 151 -5.70 -10.65 6.67
C LEU A 151 -5.13 -9.79 7.80
N GLY A 152 -4.12 -10.27 8.52
CA GLY A 152 -3.38 -9.46 9.51
C GLY A 152 -2.72 -8.24 8.86
N GLY A 153 -2.15 -8.41 7.67
CA GLY A 153 -1.59 -7.33 6.87
C GLY A 153 -2.62 -6.25 6.53
N SER A 154 -3.83 -6.64 6.11
CA SER A 154 -4.91 -5.71 5.80
C SER A 154 -5.36 -4.88 7.00
N MET A 155 -5.39 -5.47 8.20
CA MET A 155 -5.68 -4.72 9.44
C MET A 155 -4.59 -3.70 9.76
N LEU A 156 -3.31 -4.07 9.62
CA LEU A 156 -2.19 -3.17 9.86
C LEU A 156 -2.15 -2.02 8.84
N LEU A 157 -2.39 -2.29 7.57
CA LEU A 157 -2.47 -1.28 6.52
C LEU A 157 -3.65 -0.32 6.73
N ALA A 158 -4.79 -0.83 7.21
CA ALA A 158 -5.91 0.02 7.60
C ALA A 158 -5.54 0.96 8.75
N LEU A 159 -4.85 0.46 9.77
CA LEU A 159 -4.33 1.28 10.87
C LEU A 159 -3.30 2.30 10.37
N GLN A 160 -2.41 1.92 9.45
CA GLN A 160 -1.46 2.84 8.83
C GLN A 160 -2.19 4.04 8.19
N ILE A 161 -3.22 3.79 7.37
CA ILE A 161 -4.02 4.84 6.71
C ILE A 161 -4.62 5.80 7.76
N LEU A 162 -5.21 5.26 8.83
CA LEU A 162 -5.84 6.07 9.88
C LEU A 162 -4.82 6.84 10.72
N PHE A 163 -3.64 6.26 11.00
CA PHE A 163 -2.58 6.96 11.73
C PHE A 163 -1.86 8.00 10.86
N ILE A 164 -1.73 7.79 9.55
CA ILE A 164 -1.28 8.83 8.62
C ILE A 164 -2.24 10.01 8.71
N ASP A 165 -3.55 9.79 8.51
CA ASP A 165 -4.56 10.84 8.54
C ASP A 165 -4.49 11.66 9.84
N LYS A 166 -4.44 10.97 10.99
CA LYS A 166 -4.37 11.64 12.30
C LYS A 166 -3.04 12.33 12.56
N GLY A 167 -1.95 11.78 12.05
CA GLY A 167 -0.60 12.34 12.21
C GLY A 167 -0.44 13.65 11.45
N VAL A 168 -0.85 13.66 10.18
CA VAL A 168 -0.71 14.83 9.29
C VAL A 168 -1.69 15.97 9.60
N GLU A 169 -2.72 15.73 10.42
CA GLU A 169 -3.53 16.80 11.00
C GLU A 169 -2.76 17.62 12.04
N LYS A 170 -1.72 17.08 12.64
CA LYS A 170 -1.08 17.61 13.84
C LYS A 170 0.39 17.97 13.66
N ASP A 171 1.02 17.40 12.63
CA ASP A 171 2.44 17.56 12.38
C ASP A 171 2.75 17.57 10.89
N ASP A 172 3.98 17.94 10.54
CA ASP A 172 4.41 18.03 9.15
C ASP A 172 4.45 16.67 8.45
N PRO A 173 3.75 16.51 7.29
CA PRO A 173 3.70 15.25 6.57
C PRO A 173 5.07 14.74 6.10
N LEU A 174 5.95 15.64 5.66
CA LEU A 174 7.27 15.26 5.17
C LEU A 174 8.15 14.71 6.30
N THR A 175 8.06 15.33 7.49
CA THR A 175 8.74 14.84 8.70
C THR A 175 8.24 13.45 9.10
N ILE A 176 6.91 13.24 9.09
CA ILE A 176 6.33 11.92 9.40
C ILE A 176 6.78 10.88 8.36
N SER A 177 6.79 11.25 7.07
CA SER A 177 7.27 10.38 5.99
C SER A 177 8.72 9.96 6.16
N PHE A 178 9.59 10.92 6.43
CA PHE A 178 11.02 10.68 6.64
C PHE A 178 11.28 9.76 7.84
N ILE A 179 10.64 10.04 8.97
CA ILE A 179 10.77 9.23 10.19
C ILE A 179 10.24 7.81 9.96
N SER A 180 9.05 7.68 9.37
CA SER A 180 8.43 6.36 9.18
C SER A 180 9.23 5.48 8.23
N GLN A 181 9.70 6.02 7.12
CA GLN A 181 10.52 5.27 6.17
C GLN A 181 11.91 4.96 6.75
N GLY A 182 12.53 5.91 7.48
CA GLY A 182 13.82 5.70 8.12
C GLY A 182 13.78 4.63 9.20
N LEU A 183 12.76 4.64 10.06
CA LEU A 183 12.57 3.60 11.08
C LEU A 183 12.26 2.23 10.45
N SER A 184 11.44 2.20 9.41
CA SER A 184 11.19 0.95 8.66
C SER A 184 12.47 0.40 8.04
N ALA A 185 13.27 1.27 7.40
CA ALA A 185 14.57 0.88 6.82
C ALA A 185 15.54 0.35 7.89
N LEU A 186 15.59 1.00 9.06
CA LEU A 186 16.44 0.56 10.16
C LEU A 186 16.00 -0.83 10.67
N ILE A 187 14.73 -1.00 11.00
CA ILE A 187 14.19 -2.26 11.52
C ILE A 187 14.40 -3.40 10.53
N PHE A 188 13.97 -3.20 9.27
CA PHE A 188 14.07 -4.22 8.24
C PHE A 188 15.50 -4.44 7.75
N GLY A 189 16.36 -3.42 7.82
CA GLY A 189 17.79 -3.56 7.55
C GLY A 189 18.49 -4.47 8.55
N VAL A 190 18.19 -4.29 9.86
CA VAL A 190 18.72 -5.19 10.89
C VAL A 190 18.17 -6.61 10.72
N LEU A 191 16.86 -6.77 10.50
CA LEU A 191 16.26 -8.08 10.26
C LEU A 191 16.82 -8.76 9.02
N MET A 192 17.04 -8.03 7.93
CA MET A 192 17.65 -8.53 6.69
C MET A 192 19.05 -9.11 6.95
N LEU A 193 19.89 -8.41 7.71
CA LEU A 193 21.25 -8.86 8.03
C LEU A 193 21.27 -10.11 8.92
N ILE A 194 20.26 -10.29 9.77
CA ILE A 194 20.18 -11.42 10.70
C ILE A 194 19.51 -12.65 10.06
N VAL A 195 18.39 -12.44 9.35
CA VAL A 195 17.50 -13.49 8.87
C VAL A 195 17.78 -13.87 7.42
N ASP A 196 17.61 -12.91 6.49
CA ASP A 196 17.67 -13.19 5.04
C ASP A 196 19.10 -13.35 4.53
N LYS A 197 20.04 -12.53 5.05
CA LYS A 197 21.48 -12.53 4.70
C LYS A 197 21.75 -12.51 3.19
N PRO A 198 21.14 -11.58 2.43
CA PRO A 198 21.32 -11.53 0.99
C PRO A 198 22.76 -11.26 0.60
N THR A 199 23.17 -11.81 -0.53
CA THR A 199 24.48 -11.56 -1.13
C THR A 199 24.41 -10.35 -2.09
N ILE A 200 25.56 -9.77 -2.42
CA ILE A 200 25.64 -8.72 -3.44
C ILE A 200 25.14 -9.22 -4.80
N MET A 201 25.29 -10.52 -5.09
CA MET A 201 24.84 -11.11 -6.33
C MET A 201 23.30 -11.13 -6.41
N ASP A 202 22.61 -11.40 -5.30
CA ASP A 202 21.14 -11.39 -5.23
C ASP A 202 20.59 -10.00 -5.58
N PHE A 203 21.21 -8.94 -5.05
CA PHE A 203 20.87 -7.55 -5.41
C PHE A 203 21.19 -7.23 -6.88
N LYS A 204 22.31 -7.72 -7.42
CA LYS A 204 22.63 -7.52 -8.84
C LYS A 204 21.62 -8.19 -9.75
N ASN A 205 21.21 -9.43 -9.42
CA ASN A 205 20.24 -10.18 -10.19
C ASN A 205 18.83 -9.54 -10.12
N ALA A 206 18.52 -8.86 -9.04
CA ALA A 206 17.26 -8.14 -8.82
C ALA A 206 17.39 -6.61 -9.00
N LEU A 207 18.42 -6.10 -9.67
CA LEU A 207 18.76 -4.67 -9.68
C LEU A 207 17.59 -3.78 -10.12
N TRP A 208 16.96 -4.10 -11.24
CA TRP A 208 15.83 -3.33 -11.77
C TRP A 208 14.63 -3.30 -10.79
N PRO A 209 14.12 -4.45 -10.30
CA PRO A 209 13.06 -4.47 -9.29
C PRO A 209 13.42 -3.72 -8.00
N VAL A 210 14.68 -3.82 -7.55
CA VAL A 210 15.18 -3.11 -6.37
C VAL A 210 15.15 -1.59 -6.60
N LEU A 211 15.64 -1.11 -7.72
CA LEU A 211 15.58 0.33 -8.05
C LEU A 211 14.15 0.85 -8.12
N TYR A 212 13.24 0.09 -8.72
CA TYR A 212 11.82 0.42 -8.74
C TYR A 212 11.24 0.48 -7.31
N SER A 213 11.56 -0.51 -6.49
CA SER A 213 11.12 -0.57 -5.09
C SER A 213 11.59 0.63 -4.30
N ILE A 214 12.87 1.01 -4.42
CA ILE A 214 13.47 2.15 -3.73
C ILE A 214 12.84 3.48 -4.17
N LEU A 215 12.86 3.76 -5.48
CA LEU A 215 12.56 5.10 -5.99
C LEU A 215 11.06 5.34 -6.18
N ILE A 216 10.34 4.38 -6.75
CA ILE A 216 8.95 4.57 -7.16
C ILE A 216 7.98 4.08 -6.08
N SER A 217 8.03 2.78 -5.75
CA SER A 217 7.07 2.18 -4.82
C SER A 217 7.30 2.62 -3.36
N GLY A 218 8.56 2.83 -2.99
CA GLY A 218 8.99 3.28 -1.67
C GLY A 218 8.93 4.81 -1.55
N VAL A 219 10.07 5.48 -1.83
CA VAL A 219 10.21 6.89 -1.47
C VAL A 219 9.16 7.79 -2.10
N LEU A 220 8.89 7.64 -3.39
CA LEU A 220 7.95 8.52 -4.09
C LEU A 220 6.50 8.22 -3.66
N ALA A 221 6.01 7.00 -3.86
CA ALA A 221 4.62 6.67 -3.61
C ALA A 221 4.25 6.81 -2.13
N GLN A 222 5.10 6.33 -1.21
CA GLN A 222 4.85 6.42 0.23
C GLN A 222 4.84 7.88 0.73
N THR A 223 5.75 8.71 0.23
CA THR A 223 5.81 10.13 0.60
C THR A 223 4.60 10.89 0.06
N LEU A 224 4.24 10.66 -1.20
CA LEU A 224 3.04 11.25 -1.80
C LEU A 224 1.76 10.84 -1.05
N GLN A 225 1.65 9.57 -0.63
CA GLN A 225 0.52 9.13 0.18
C GLN A 225 0.42 9.95 1.46
N ILE A 226 1.50 10.04 2.23
CA ILE A 226 1.48 10.74 3.53
C ILE A 226 1.18 12.23 3.35
N ILE A 227 1.70 12.87 2.29
CA ILE A 227 1.47 14.29 2.03
C ILE A 227 0.03 14.56 1.61
N TYR A 228 -0.52 13.78 0.68
CA TYR A 228 -1.79 14.09 0.03
C TYR A 228 -3.01 13.40 0.63
N GLN A 229 -2.83 12.34 1.41
CA GLN A 229 -3.94 11.64 2.06
C GLN A 229 -4.72 12.56 3.00
N LYS A 230 -4.08 13.56 3.63
CA LYS A 230 -4.75 14.54 4.51
C LYS A 230 -5.92 15.31 3.87
N ASP A 231 -5.93 15.42 2.54
CA ASP A 231 -6.95 16.16 1.79
C ASP A 231 -8.10 15.25 1.30
N VAL A 232 -8.08 13.96 1.68
CA VAL A 232 -9.06 12.93 1.29
C VAL A 232 -9.52 12.19 2.56
N GLU A 233 -10.81 11.94 2.68
CA GLU A 233 -11.37 11.14 3.79
C GLU A 233 -10.75 9.72 3.77
N PRO A 234 -10.35 9.15 4.94
CA PRO A 234 -9.62 7.89 5.00
C PRO A 234 -10.26 6.72 4.27
N SER A 235 -11.58 6.57 4.35
CA SER A 235 -12.27 5.46 3.67
C SER A 235 -12.31 5.67 2.15
N LEU A 236 -12.41 6.91 1.67
CA LEU A 236 -12.26 7.21 0.25
C LEU A 236 -10.82 7.00 -0.20
N ALA A 237 -9.84 7.41 0.61
CA ALA A 237 -8.43 7.18 0.32
C ALA A 237 -8.12 5.69 0.19
N SER A 238 -8.64 4.85 1.08
CA SER A 238 -8.48 3.39 1.01
C SER A 238 -9.10 2.80 -0.26
N LEU A 239 -10.28 3.26 -0.66
CA LEU A 239 -10.89 2.85 -1.92
C LEU A 239 -10.08 3.24 -3.15
N LEU A 240 -9.53 4.46 -3.18
CA LEU A 240 -8.68 4.92 -4.29
C LEU A 240 -7.37 4.11 -4.36
N LEU A 241 -6.76 3.84 -3.22
CA LEU A 241 -5.54 3.03 -3.13
C LEU A 241 -5.79 1.57 -3.53
N SER A 242 -6.99 1.02 -3.28
CA SER A 242 -7.33 -0.35 -3.66
C SER A 242 -7.33 -0.60 -5.18
N LEU A 243 -7.32 0.48 -5.99
CA LEU A 243 -7.02 0.37 -7.43
C LEU A 243 -5.65 -0.25 -7.72
N GLU A 244 -4.75 -0.33 -6.73
CA GLU A 244 -3.49 -1.05 -6.89
C GLU A 244 -3.70 -2.50 -7.37
N SER A 245 -4.80 -3.15 -6.98
CA SER A 245 -5.15 -4.50 -7.46
C SER A 245 -5.49 -4.52 -8.94
N VAL A 246 -6.20 -3.50 -9.43
CA VAL A 246 -6.51 -3.33 -10.86
C VAL A 246 -5.25 -3.07 -11.67
N PHE A 247 -4.42 -2.13 -11.19
CA PHE A 247 -3.15 -1.80 -11.85
C PHE A 247 -2.13 -2.93 -11.70
N GLY A 248 -2.23 -3.75 -10.65
CA GLY A 248 -1.45 -4.99 -10.49
C GLY A 248 -1.78 -6.01 -11.56
N ALA A 249 -3.06 -6.23 -11.84
CA ALA A 249 -3.49 -7.12 -12.93
C ALA A 249 -3.05 -6.60 -14.30
N LEU A 250 -3.17 -5.28 -14.55
CA LEU A 250 -2.67 -4.65 -15.76
C LEU A 250 -1.14 -4.74 -15.87
N GLY A 251 -0.41 -4.56 -14.76
CA GLY A 251 1.04 -4.73 -14.70
C GLY A 251 1.45 -6.18 -14.97
N GLY A 252 0.72 -7.17 -14.45
CA GLY A 252 0.91 -8.58 -14.74
C GLY A 252 0.75 -8.87 -16.24
N TRP A 253 -0.26 -8.29 -16.86
CA TRP A 253 -0.47 -8.42 -18.30
C TRP A 253 0.65 -7.76 -19.12
N LEU A 254 1.00 -6.52 -18.82
CA LEU A 254 1.95 -5.73 -19.62
C LEU A 254 3.41 -6.13 -19.36
N ILE A 255 3.78 -6.44 -18.12
CA ILE A 255 5.18 -6.67 -17.70
C ILE A 255 5.52 -8.16 -17.70
N LEU A 256 4.58 -9.02 -17.24
CA LEU A 256 4.82 -10.44 -17.10
C LEU A 256 4.20 -11.29 -18.23
N GLY A 257 3.51 -10.64 -19.20
CA GLY A 257 2.86 -11.33 -20.33
C GLY A 257 1.68 -12.23 -19.92
N GLN A 258 1.09 -12.00 -18.75
CA GLN A 258 -0.09 -12.75 -18.28
C GLN A 258 -1.33 -12.35 -19.09
N SER A 259 -2.23 -13.30 -19.34
CA SER A 259 -3.51 -13.00 -20.01
C SER A 259 -4.55 -12.52 -19.00
N LEU A 260 -5.32 -11.49 -19.35
CA LEU A 260 -6.48 -11.07 -18.58
C LEU A 260 -7.73 -11.78 -19.10
N SER A 261 -8.41 -12.50 -18.23
CA SER A 261 -9.70 -13.12 -18.54
C SER A 261 -10.83 -12.07 -18.57
N ILE A 262 -11.93 -12.39 -19.25
CA ILE A 262 -13.14 -11.54 -19.26
C ILE A 262 -13.65 -11.28 -17.85
N ARG A 263 -13.50 -12.25 -16.96
CA ARG A 263 -13.87 -12.14 -15.55
C ARG A 263 -13.04 -11.08 -14.83
N GLU A 264 -11.72 -11.07 -15.03
CA GLU A 264 -10.82 -10.07 -14.43
C GLU A 264 -11.12 -8.66 -14.95
N ILE A 265 -11.38 -8.53 -16.25
CA ILE A 265 -11.79 -7.25 -16.84
C ILE A 265 -13.12 -6.77 -16.23
N ALA A 266 -14.10 -7.66 -16.05
CA ALA A 266 -15.36 -7.31 -15.39
C ALA A 266 -15.11 -6.86 -13.93
N GLY A 267 -14.21 -7.53 -13.20
CA GLY A 267 -13.79 -7.13 -11.86
C GLY A 267 -13.22 -5.72 -11.82
N CYS A 268 -12.31 -5.38 -12.76
CA CYS A 268 -11.77 -4.03 -12.89
C CYS A 268 -12.87 -2.99 -13.09
N VAL A 269 -13.81 -3.23 -13.99
CA VAL A 269 -14.93 -2.32 -14.26
C VAL A 269 -15.80 -2.11 -13.02
N ILE A 270 -16.11 -3.17 -12.28
CA ILE A 270 -16.91 -3.10 -11.05
C ILE A 270 -16.19 -2.25 -9.98
N ILE A 271 -14.87 -2.41 -9.82
CA ILE A 271 -14.08 -1.59 -8.88
C ILE A 271 -14.13 -0.11 -9.29
N PHE A 272 -13.98 0.20 -10.57
CA PHE A 272 -14.12 1.58 -11.06
C PHE A 272 -15.50 2.16 -10.78
N ILE A 273 -16.58 1.39 -10.96
CA ILE A 273 -17.95 1.82 -10.63
C ILE A 273 -18.06 2.13 -9.12
N ALA A 274 -17.51 1.30 -8.25
CA ALA A 274 -17.49 1.55 -6.81
C ALA A 274 -16.81 2.89 -6.47
N ILE A 275 -15.68 3.19 -7.09
CA ILE A 275 -14.95 4.45 -6.89
C ILE A 275 -15.74 5.65 -7.41
N LEU A 276 -16.42 5.54 -8.55
CA LEU A 276 -17.28 6.60 -9.07
C LEU A 276 -18.44 6.91 -8.10
N ILE A 277 -19.05 5.86 -7.51
CA ILE A 277 -20.10 6.02 -6.49
C ILE A 277 -19.53 6.72 -5.25
N ALA A 278 -18.37 6.28 -4.76
CA ALA A 278 -17.72 6.86 -3.59
C ALA A 278 -17.32 8.34 -3.80
N ASN A 279 -16.93 8.70 -5.01
CA ASN A 279 -16.46 10.04 -5.37
C ASN A 279 -17.59 10.99 -5.84
N LYS A 280 -18.82 10.49 -6.01
CA LYS A 280 -19.95 11.31 -6.44
C LYS A 280 -20.17 12.44 -5.43
N LYS A 281 -20.15 13.66 -5.92
CA LYS A 281 -20.50 14.85 -5.11
C LYS A 281 -22.02 14.86 -4.90
N ASP A 282 -22.45 14.97 -3.65
CA ASP A 282 -23.83 15.31 -3.29
C ASP A 282 -24.13 16.76 -3.68
#